data_af1941674acc0abac87f1afe0f592c90
#
_entry.id   af1941674acc0abac87f1afe0f592c90
#
_cell.length_a   1.000
_cell.length_b   1.000
_cell.length_c   1.000
_cell.angle_alpha   90.00
_cell.angle_beta   90.00
_cell.angle_gamma   90.00
#
_symmetry.space_group_name_H-M   'P 1'
#
loop_
_entity.id
_entity.type
_entity.pdbx_description
1 polymer ?
#
loop_
_entity_poly.entity_id
_entity_poly.type
_entity_poly.pdbx_seq_one_letter_code
_entity_poly.pdbx_strand_id
1 'polypeptide(L)'
;MPIVTEHYDYTEHQVARKGRIDGKPWKWRLWPFVKAPKPSFPAADYSSHAPYEVELTQSAEAALGIVAGDWHKEDVELRTAYARALTHQQHARQALRKESAESEATAREFDAVRSKYLAFEMPLMSAGAATILLFVFGASEAVFNGMVFQIFGERLVFTWALAAGIGVVFPFLGHAVGSLLKLTMKRSLDWVQIAGAFVTAVVALVGVSAMRGMFLERGHVRELLGLSMTPPTARAIFFVFNLVLFFAAVLVGYLSGHVDGPLFKTVKKQYQSALRGREKEGGEAAAAARDLAAADQEVAETRQRRAKRFRVAQQTAMFIKEKNDWFISVYREANQTARAGSPTPVCFTLPIMVAKVPDVFLSELEWPSEAESPAQAQTVPSEVRV
;
A
#
# COMPACT_ATOMS: atom_id res chain seq x y z
N MET A 1 -10.58 29.94 -14.12
CA MET A 1 -11.76 30.80 -14.24
C MET A 1 -11.30 32.23 -14.25
N PRO A 2 -11.62 33.05 -15.23
CA PRO A 2 -11.47 34.49 -15.14
C PRO A 2 -12.54 34.99 -14.18
N ILE A 3 -12.17 35.19 -12.91
CA ILE A 3 -13.05 35.80 -11.95
C ILE A 3 -13.11 37.28 -12.27
N VAL A 4 -14.28 37.70 -12.74
CA VAL A 4 -14.85 39.04 -12.51
C VAL A 4 -14.04 40.23 -12.99
N THR A 5 -13.72 40.28 -14.28
CA THR A 5 -13.53 41.57 -14.94
C THR A 5 -14.85 42.12 -15.50
N GLU A 6 -15.94 41.33 -15.45
CA GLU A 6 -17.25 41.67 -16.00
C GLU A 6 -18.03 42.73 -15.22
N HIS A 7 -17.75 42.93 -13.92
CA HIS A 7 -18.49 43.86 -13.08
C HIS A 7 -17.87 45.25 -12.94
N TYR A 8 -16.60 45.44 -13.38
CA TYR A 8 -15.95 46.74 -13.42
C TYR A 8 -15.49 47.03 -14.85
N ASP A 9 -16.47 47.19 -15.75
CA ASP A 9 -16.25 47.21 -17.22
C ASP A 9 -16.09 48.61 -17.78
N TYR A 10 -15.31 49.48 -17.08
CA TYR A 10 -14.88 50.72 -17.65
C TYR A 10 -13.64 50.49 -18.50
N THR A 11 -13.62 51.16 -19.69
CA THR A 11 -12.39 51.23 -20.50
C THR A 11 -11.73 52.60 -20.36
N GLU A 12 -10.40 52.65 -20.50
CA GLU A 12 -9.64 53.90 -20.50
C GLU A 12 -10.23 54.92 -21.48
N HIS A 13 -10.62 54.46 -22.67
CA HIS A 13 -11.20 55.30 -23.69
C HIS A 13 -12.55 55.94 -23.27
N GLN A 14 -13.40 55.18 -22.58
CA GLN A 14 -14.68 55.70 -22.06
C GLN A 14 -14.42 56.72 -20.96
N VAL A 15 -13.53 56.43 -20.02
CA VAL A 15 -13.17 57.36 -18.92
C VAL A 15 -12.52 58.64 -19.46
N ALA A 16 -11.55 58.52 -20.37
CA ALA A 16 -10.92 59.67 -21.03
C ALA A 16 -11.91 60.47 -21.86
N ARG A 17 -12.82 59.80 -22.57
CA ARG A 17 -13.90 60.46 -23.33
C ARG A 17 -14.82 61.26 -22.40
N LYS A 18 -15.23 60.69 -21.27
CA LYS A 18 -16.03 61.39 -20.25
C LYS A 18 -15.30 62.60 -19.70
N GLY A 19 -14.02 62.47 -19.33
CA GLY A 19 -13.21 63.59 -18.91
C GLY A 19 -13.15 64.70 -19.94
N ARG A 20 -12.92 64.38 -21.24
CA ARG A 20 -12.91 65.37 -22.34
C ARG A 20 -14.26 66.03 -22.54
N ILE A 21 -15.39 65.28 -22.41
CA ILE A 21 -16.72 65.86 -22.52
C ILE A 21 -16.98 66.83 -21.38
N ASP A 22 -16.69 66.46 -20.15
CA ASP A 22 -16.95 67.26 -18.98
C ASP A 22 -16.03 68.50 -18.93
N GLY A 23 -14.78 68.37 -19.42
CA GLY A 23 -13.84 69.49 -19.50
C GLY A 23 -14.15 70.51 -20.58
N LYS A 24 -14.86 70.17 -21.63
CA LYS A 24 -15.17 71.11 -22.73
C LYS A 24 -16.31 72.04 -22.36
N PRO A 25 -16.15 73.37 -22.50
CA PRO A 25 -17.26 74.29 -22.42
C PRO A 25 -18.19 74.05 -23.61
N TRP A 26 -19.42 73.72 -23.32
CA TRP A 26 -20.40 73.42 -24.37
C TRP A 26 -20.90 74.72 -24.97
N LYS A 27 -20.55 74.96 -26.26
CA LYS A 27 -21.18 76.01 -27.07
C LYS A 27 -22.47 75.41 -27.66
N TRP A 28 -23.63 75.68 -27.00
CA TRP A 28 -24.92 75.39 -27.64
C TRP A 28 -25.12 76.24 -28.86
N ARG A 29 -25.16 75.63 -30.02
CA ARG A 29 -25.51 76.22 -31.32
C ARG A 29 -26.97 75.94 -31.63
N LEU A 30 -27.86 76.03 -30.67
CA LEU A 30 -29.29 75.90 -30.90
C LEU A 30 -30.01 77.15 -30.38
N TRP A 31 -30.27 78.03 -31.30
CA TRP A 31 -31.02 79.28 -31.29
C TRP A 31 -30.24 80.58 -30.99
N PRO A 32 -30.57 81.64 -31.76
CA PRO A 32 -29.76 82.89 -31.75
C PRO A 32 -29.92 83.76 -30.47
N PHE A 33 -30.66 83.37 -29.51
CA PHE A 33 -31.02 84.17 -28.34
C PHE A 33 -30.47 83.77 -27.00
N VAL A 34 -29.80 82.63 -26.87
CA VAL A 34 -29.21 82.18 -25.57
C VAL A 34 -27.70 81.89 -25.78
N LYS A 35 -26.87 82.91 -25.60
CA LYS A 35 -25.40 82.82 -25.59
C LYS A 35 -24.86 82.69 -24.18
N ALA A 36 -25.24 81.72 -23.37
CA ALA A 36 -24.50 81.38 -22.18
C ALA A 36 -23.74 80.11 -22.46
N PRO A 37 -22.36 80.14 -22.50
CA PRO A 37 -21.58 78.95 -22.56
C PRO A 37 -21.85 78.14 -21.32
N LYS A 38 -22.20 76.85 -21.46
CA LYS A 38 -22.30 75.97 -20.34
C LYS A 38 -20.92 75.83 -19.74
N PRO A 39 -20.73 76.10 -18.42
CA PRO A 39 -19.41 75.97 -17.79
C PRO A 39 -18.90 74.55 -17.90
N SER A 40 -17.56 74.42 -17.96
CA SER A 40 -16.91 73.11 -17.86
C SER A 40 -17.33 72.41 -16.54
N PHE A 41 -17.49 71.14 -16.56
CA PHE A 41 -17.87 70.35 -15.40
C PHE A 41 -16.71 69.48 -14.94
N PRO A 42 -16.39 69.36 -13.66
CA PRO A 42 -16.95 70.17 -12.57
C PRO A 42 -16.58 71.63 -12.63
N ALA A 43 -17.34 72.55 -12.04
CA ALA A 43 -17.02 74.00 -11.99
C ALA A 43 -15.63 74.21 -11.31
N ALA A 44 -15.01 75.33 -11.61
CA ALA A 44 -13.66 75.60 -11.07
C ALA A 44 -13.60 75.69 -9.55
N ASP A 45 -14.66 76.19 -8.92
CA ASP A 45 -14.87 76.34 -7.49
C ASP A 45 -15.46 75.10 -6.77
N TYR A 46 -15.66 74.00 -7.51
CA TYR A 46 -16.23 72.76 -6.98
C TYR A 46 -15.26 72.10 -5.97
N SER A 47 -15.63 72.10 -4.69
CA SER A 47 -14.80 71.73 -3.55
C SER A 47 -14.91 70.29 -3.07
N SER A 48 -15.90 69.55 -3.55
CA SER A 48 -16.05 68.12 -3.30
C SER A 48 -15.54 67.25 -4.44
N HIS A 49 -15.32 65.95 -4.25
CA HIS A 49 -14.91 65.02 -5.34
C HIS A 49 -15.83 65.13 -6.55
N ALA A 50 -15.28 65.04 -7.75
CA ALA A 50 -16.07 65.14 -8.98
C ALA A 50 -17.11 63.98 -9.00
N PRO A 51 -18.37 64.25 -9.43
CA PRO A 51 -19.44 63.23 -9.38
C PRO A 51 -19.06 61.93 -10.16
N TYR A 52 -18.27 62.07 -11.24
CA TYR A 52 -17.82 60.88 -11.97
C TYR A 52 -16.73 60.10 -11.24
N GLU A 53 -15.91 60.76 -10.42
CA GLU A 53 -14.94 60.03 -9.54
C GLU A 53 -15.68 59.26 -8.47
N VAL A 54 -16.74 59.84 -7.91
CA VAL A 54 -17.63 59.15 -6.94
C VAL A 54 -18.30 57.91 -7.59
N GLU A 55 -18.81 58.07 -8.83
CA GLU A 55 -19.41 57.00 -9.60
C GLU A 55 -18.41 55.83 -9.87
N LEU A 56 -17.18 56.15 -10.32
CA LEU A 56 -16.11 55.19 -10.53
C LEU A 56 -15.78 54.43 -9.24
N THR A 57 -15.61 55.18 -8.13
CA THR A 57 -15.27 54.57 -6.83
C THR A 57 -16.39 53.68 -6.30
N GLN A 58 -17.65 54.11 -6.38
CA GLN A 58 -18.82 53.28 -5.98
C GLN A 58 -18.93 52.00 -6.82
N SER A 59 -18.68 52.11 -8.13
CA SER A 59 -18.65 50.93 -9.00
C SER A 59 -17.51 49.96 -8.65
N ALA A 60 -16.33 50.49 -8.30
CA ALA A 60 -15.20 49.68 -7.83
C ALA A 60 -15.53 49.00 -6.49
N GLU A 61 -16.14 49.72 -5.54
CA GLU A 61 -16.57 49.14 -4.25
C GLU A 61 -17.63 48.07 -4.41
N ALA A 62 -18.59 48.26 -5.32
CA ALA A 62 -19.57 47.25 -5.65
C ALA A 62 -18.91 45.97 -6.24
N ALA A 63 -17.95 46.14 -7.16
CA ALA A 63 -17.18 45.03 -7.73
C ALA A 63 -16.35 44.31 -6.64
N LEU A 64 -15.72 45.06 -5.73
CA LEU A 64 -15.00 44.51 -4.57
C LEU A 64 -15.92 43.73 -3.64
N GLY A 65 -17.14 44.21 -3.41
CA GLY A 65 -18.17 43.50 -2.64
C GLY A 65 -18.55 42.15 -3.28
N ILE A 66 -18.66 42.11 -4.61
CA ILE A 66 -18.95 40.85 -5.34
C ILE A 66 -17.78 39.86 -5.16
N VAL A 67 -16.52 40.32 -5.34
CA VAL A 67 -15.33 39.48 -5.14
C VAL A 67 -15.27 38.92 -3.71
N ALA A 68 -15.58 39.74 -2.71
CA ALA A 68 -15.65 39.31 -1.31
C ALA A 68 -16.77 38.28 -1.05
N GLY A 69 -17.95 38.52 -1.65
CA GLY A 69 -19.09 37.59 -1.55
C GLY A 69 -18.81 36.23 -2.19
N ASP A 70 -18.19 36.22 -3.38
CA ASP A 70 -17.80 35.00 -4.07
C ASP A 70 -16.70 34.23 -3.30
N TRP A 71 -15.71 34.97 -2.80
CA TRP A 71 -14.70 34.38 -1.92
C TRP A 71 -15.35 33.74 -0.68
N HIS A 72 -16.26 34.44 0.00
CA HIS A 72 -16.90 33.92 1.20
C HIS A 72 -17.63 32.59 0.93
N LYS A 73 -18.36 32.50 -0.18
CA LYS A 73 -19.05 31.25 -0.59
C LYS A 73 -18.04 30.12 -0.82
N GLU A 74 -17.00 30.41 -1.60
CA GLU A 74 -15.96 29.41 -1.93
C GLU A 74 -15.18 29.01 -0.66
N ASP A 75 -14.90 29.93 0.27
CA ASP A 75 -14.19 29.67 1.52
C ASP A 75 -14.96 28.73 2.45
N VAL A 76 -16.28 28.86 2.52
CA VAL A 76 -17.14 27.93 3.29
C VAL A 76 -17.05 26.52 2.75
N GLU A 77 -17.09 26.35 1.43
CA GLU A 77 -16.95 25.05 0.78
C GLU A 77 -15.56 24.43 1.03
N LEU A 78 -14.52 25.24 0.89
CA LEU A 78 -13.13 24.82 1.09
C LEU A 78 -12.83 24.48 2.56
N ARG A 79 -13.37 25.24 3.52
CA ARG A 79 -13.29 24.92 4.96
C ARG A 79 -13.97 23.59 5.27
N THR A 80 -15.15 23.36 4.69
CA THR A 80 -15.88 22.11 4.87
C THR A 80 -15.12 20.92 4.29
N ALA A 81 -14.53 21.08 3.11
CA ALA A 81 -13.69 20.04 2.49
C ALA A 81 -12.45 19.76 3.35
N TYR A 82 -11.78 20.79 3.87
CA TYR A 82 -10.63 20.65 4.75
C TYR A 82 -10.98 19.92 6.07
N ALA A 83 -12.12 20.27 6.69
CA ALA A 83 -12.59 19.60 7.89
C ALA A 83 -12.87 18.09 7.66
N ARG A 84 -13.47 17.75 6.51
CA ARG A 84 -13.66 16.34 6.12
C ARG A 84 -12.34 15.60 5.93
N ALA A 85 -11.38 16.22 5.25
CA ALA A 85 -10.05 15.65 5.06
C ALA A 85 -9.32 15.42 6.39
N LEU A 86 -9.41 16.35 7.35
CA LEU A 86 -8.87 16.18 8.71
C LEU A 86 -9.53 15.01 9.45
N THR A 87 -10.84 14.88 9.36
CA THR A 87 -11.57 13.76 9.98
C THR A 87 -11.12 12.43 9.37
N HIS A 88 -10.99 12.36 8.04
CA HIS A 88 -10.49 11.17 7.34
C HIS A 88 -9.06 10.83 7.81
N GLN A 89 -8.17 11.81 7.89
CA GLN A 89 -6.81 11.63 8.42
C GLN A 89 -6.79 11.08 9.85
N GLN A 90 -7.66 11.60 10.75
CA GLN A 90 -7.76 11.11 12.12
C GLN A 90 -8.22 9.65 12.18
N HIS A 91 -9.22 9.28 11.37
CA HIS A 91 -9.67 7.89 11.27
C HIS A 91 -8.58 6.96 10.72
N ALA A 92 -7.88 7.38 9.67
CA ALA A 92 -6.77 6.61 9.10
C ALA A 92 -5.62 6.43 10.10
N ARG A 93 -5.31 7.45 10.92
CA ARG A 93 -4.32 7.35 12.01
C ARG A 93 -4.75 6.36 13.10
N GLN A 94 -6.02 6.35 13.47
CA GLN A 94 -6.56 5.41 14.45
C GLN A 94 -6.53 3.97 13.91
N ALA A 95 -6.94 3.77 12.65
CA ALA A 95 -6.86 2.48 11.97
C ALA A 95 -5.42 1.96 11.93
N LEU A 96 -4.46 2.79 11.51
CA LEU A 96 -3.04 2.39 11.49
C LEU A 96 -2.53 2.00 12.87
N ARG A 97 -2.87 2.73 13.94
CA ARG A 97 -2.47 2.39 15.31
C ARG A 97 -3.03 1.03 15.73
N LYS A 98 -4.29 0.74 15.39
CA LYS A 98 -4.94 -0.54 15.69
C LYS A 98 -4.24 -1.68 14.93
N GLU A 99 -4.16 -1.57 13.60
CA GLU A 99 -3.58 -2.61 12.74
C GLU A 99 -2.08 -2.85 13.02
N SER A 100 -1.33 -1.80 13.36
CA SER A 100 0.09 -1.96 13.76
C SER A 100 0.22 -2.71 15.08
N ALA A 101 -0.64 -2.45 16.08
CA ALA A 101 -0.63 -3.16 17.35
C ALA A 101 -1.00 -4.65 17.18
N GLU A 102 -1.98 -4.96 16.32
CA GLU A 102 -2.38 -6.33 16.00
C GLU A 102 -1.26 -7.07 15.24
N SER A 103 -0.62 -6.40 14.26
CA SER A 103 0.53 -6.93 13.53
C SER A 103 1.72 -7.22 14.44
N GLU A 104 2.03 -6.33 15.41
CA GLU A 104 3.08 -6.57 16.40
C GLU A 104 2.77 -7.75 17.33
N ALA A 105 1.50 -7.86 17.78
CA ALA A 105 1.07 -8.98 18.61
C ALA A 105 1.22 -10.31 17.88
N THR A 106 0.76 -10.38 16.63
CA THR A 106 0.89 -11.56 15.76
C THR A 106 2.35 -11.88 15.43
N ALA A 107 3.21 -10.87 15.25
CA ALA A 107 4.64 -11.07 15.07
C ALA A 107 5.31 -11.72 16.29
N ARG A 108 4.95 -11.29 17.51
CA ARG A 108 5.45 -11.89 18.77
C ARG A 108 5.00 -13.34 18.91
N GLU A 109 3.72 -13.63 18.60
CA GLU A 109 3.19 -15.00 18.59
C GLU A 109 3.93 -15.88 17.59
N PHE A 110 4.13 -15.37 16.36
CA PHE A 110 4.91 -16.05 15.33
C PHE A 110 6.33 -16.38 15.79
N ASP A 111 7.04 -15.41 16.40
CA ASP A 111 8.40 -15.64 16.87
C ASP A 111 8.46 -16.68 18.01
N ALA A 112 7.45 -16.70 18.89
CA ALA A 112 7.33 -17.71 19.93
C ALA A 112 7.08 -19.12 19.36
N VAL A 113 6.25 -19.23 18.31
CA VAL A 113 6.00 -20.51 17.64
C VAL A 113 7.19 -20.92 16.77
N ARG A 114 7.84 -19.97 16.11
CA ARG A 114 9.04 -20.17 15.30
C ARG A 114 10.20 -20.73 16.13
N SER A 115 10.43 -20.19 17.33
CA SER A 115 11.48 -20.69 18.21
C SER A 115 11.24 -22.16 18.62
N LYS A 116 9.97 -22.52 18.91
CA LYS A 116 9.58 -23.92 19.16
C LYS A 116 9.79 -24.79 17.92
N TYR A 117 9.40 -24.31 16.75
CA TYR A 117 9.55 -25.07 15.48
C TYR A 117 11.03 -25.29 15.12
N LEU A 118 11.88 -24.28 15.32
CA LEU A 118 13.33 -24.38 15.06
C LEU A 118 14.07 -25.25 16.09
N ALA A 119 13.49 -25.44 17.29
CA ALA A 119 14.03 -26.35 18.29
C ALA A 119 13.90 -27.83 17.90
N PHE A 120 13.01 -28.17 16.94
CA PHE A 120 12.96 -29.50 16.39
C PHE A 120 14.07 -29.71 15.38
N GLU A 121 14.78 -30.85 15.51
CA GLU A 121 15.72 -31.29 14.47
C GLU A 121 14.96 -31.58 13.18
N MET A 122 15.24 -30.79 12.15
CA MET A 122 14.64 -31.06 10.85
C MET A 122 15.18 -32.34 10.27
N PRO A 123 14.31 -33.20 9.65
CA PRO A 123 14.80 -34.37 8.95
C PRO A 123 15.70 -33.93 7.80
N LEU A 124 16.84 -34.61 7.66
CA LEU A 124 17.76 -34.38 6.56
C LEU A 124 17.21 -34.85 5.20
N MET A 125 16.18 -35.70 5.25
CA MET A 125 15.50 -36.25 4.06
C MET A 125 13.99 -36.07 4.18
N SER A 126 13.35 -35.62 3.09
CA SER A 126 11.86 -35.52 3.05
C SER A 126 11.22 -36.90 3.09
N ALA A 127 10.04 -37.02 3.69
CA ALA A 127 9.29 -38.26 3.73
C ALA A 127 9.01 -38.83 2.32
N GLY A 128 8.75 -37.95 1.33
CA GLY A 128 8.55 -38.38 -0.07
C GLY A 128 9.81 -39.00 -0.67
N ALA A 129 10.97 -38.40 -0.49
CA ALA A 129 12.25 -38.96 -0.97
C ALA A 129 12.58 -40.27 -0.27
N ALA A 130 12.33 -40.38 1.04
CA ALA A 130 12.49 -41.64 1.78
C ALA A 130 11.59 -42.75 1.24
N THR A 131 10.31 -42.44 0.99
CA THR A 131 9.36 -43.41 0.41
C THR A 131 9.78 -43.88 -0.98
N ILE A 132 10.23 -42.98 -1.84
CA ILE A 132 10.74 -43.35 -3.18
C ILE A 132 11.95 -44.29 -3.06
N LEU A 133 12.94 -43.97 -2.20
CA LEU A 133 14.11 -44.81 -2.02
C LEU A 133 13.76 -46.19 -1.46
N LEU A 134 12.86 -46.27 -0.46
CA LEU A 134 12.38 -47.53 0.09
C LEU A 134 11.67 -48.36 -0.96
N PHE A 135 10.88 -47.71 -1.83
CA PHE A 135 10.21 -48.42 -2.91
C PHE A 135 11.22 -48.97 -3.95
N VAL A 136 12.26 -48.17 -4.30
CA VAL A 136 13.32 -48.64 -5.19
C VAL A 136 14.09 -49.82 -4.60
N PHE A 137 14.45 -49.76 -3.30
CA PHE A 137 15.09 -50.87 -2.63
C PHE A 137 14.20 -52.11 -2.59
N GLY A 138 12.91 -51.91 -2.26
CA GLY A 138 11.91 -53.01 -2.22
C GLY A 138 11.69 -53.67 -3.58
N ALA A 139 11.60 -52.85 -4.65
CA ALA A 139 11.43 -53.35 -6.01
C ALA A 139 12.67 -54.14 -6.48
N SER A 140 13.88 -53.61 -6.21
CA SER A 140 15.13 -54.29 -6.48
C SER A 140 15.21 -55.65 -5.81
N GLU A 141 14.86 -55.71 -4.51
CA GLU A 141 14.83 -56.96 -3.73
C GLU A 141 13.76 -57.95 -4.26
N ALA A 142 12.58 -57.45 -4.60
CA ALA A 142 11.49 -58.27 -5.11
C ALA A 142 11.85 -58.91 -6.45
N VAL A 143 12.45 -58.15 -7.40
CA VAL A 143 12.91 -58.68 -8.68
C VAL A 143 13.98 -59.74 -8.47
N PHE A 144 14.97 -59.45 -7.64
CA PHE A 144 16.06 -60.36 -7.39
C PHE A 144 15.58 -61.67 -6.69
N ASN A 145 14.75 -61.53 -5.66
CA ASN A 145 14.16 -62.70 -5.01
C ASN A 145 13.23 -63.49 -5.94
N GLY A 146 12.47 -62.79 -6.81
CA GLY A 146 11.61 -63.44 -7.79
C GLY A 146 12.38 -64.34 -8.74
N MET A 147 13.53 -63.85 -9.24
CA MET A 147 14.42 -64.69 -10.07
C MET A 147 14.94 -65.94 -9.31
N VAL A 148 15.34 -65.77 -8.06
CA VAL A 148 15.85 -66.85 -7.23
C VAL A 148 14.76 -67.87 -6.92
N PHE A 149 13.53 -67.42 -6.56
CA PHE A 149 12.45 -68.33 -6.17
C PHE A 149 11.81 -69.08 -7.36
N GLN A 150 11.90 -68.57 -8.59
CA GLN A 150 11.42 -69.27 -9.77
C GLN A 150 11.98 -70.69 -9.92
N ILE A 151 13.12 -70.94 -9.33
CA ILE A 151 13.83 -72.22 -9.44
C ILE A 151 13.29 -73.29 -8.51
N PHE A 152 12.54 -72.90 -7.51
CA PHE A 152 11.87 -73.93 -6.67
C PHE A 152 10.72 -74.62 -7.40
N GLY A 153 10.41 -74.21 -8.66
CA GLY A 153 9.39 -74.89 -9.47
C GLY A 153 7.94 -74.65 -9.02
N GLU A 154 7.77 -73.71 -8.11
CA GLU A 154 6.46 -73.32 -7.60
C GLU A 154 5.66 -72.52 -8.63
N ARG A 155 4.34 -72.40 -8.41
CA ARG A 155 3.52 -71.54 -9.27
C ARG A 155 4.02 -70.13 -9.31
N LEU A 156 4.13 -69.54 -10.50
CA LEU A 156 4.71 -68.21 -10.76
C LEU A 156 4.12 -67.13 -9.83
N VAL A 157 2.80 -67.19 -9.57
CA VAL A 157 2.10 -66.23 -8.69
C VAL A 157 2.61 -66.32 -7.25
N PHE A 158 2.83 -67.55 -6.74
CA PHE A 158 3.31 -67.74 -5.38
C PHE A 158 4.75 -67.25 -5.20
N THR A 159 5.58 -67.57 -6.19
CA THR A 159 6.97 -67.15 -6.26
C THR A 159 7.12 -65.60 -6.21
N TRP A 160 6.34 -64.88 -7.03
CA TRP A 160 6.35 -63.46 -7.05
C TRP A 160 5.69 -62.82 -5.79
N ALA A 161 4.66 -63.42 -5.24
CA ALA A 161 4.06 -62.98 -3.98
C ALA A 161 5.05 -63.06 -2.82
N LEU A 162 5.80 -64.17 -2.72
CA LEU A 162 6.83 -64.35 -1.70
C LEU A 162 8.02 -63.35 -1.90
N ALA A 163 8.45 -63.19 -3.15
CA ALA A 163 9.53 -62.24 -3.49
C ALA A 163 9.12 -60.79 -3.15
N ALA A 164 7.88 -60.40 -3.50
CA ALA A 164 7.36 -59.08 -3.19
C ALA A 164 7.19 -58.89 -1.65
N GLY A 165 6.72 -59.90 -0.94
CA GLY A 165 6.64 -59.85 0.52
C GLY A 165 7.99 -59.58 1.18
N ILE A 166 9.02 -60.30 0.80
CA ILE A 166 10.38 -60.10 1.30
C ILE A 166 10.90 -58.73 0.87
N GLY A 167 10.73 -58.34 -0.39
CA GLY A 167 11.12 -57.07 -0.93
C GLY A 167 10.51 -55.82 -0.19
N VAL A 168 9.28 -56.00 0.34
CA VAL A 168 8.65 -54.95 1.14
C VAL A 168 9.12 -55.00 2.59
N VAL A 169 9.17 -56.15 3.19
CA VAL A 169 9.43 -56.30 4.65
C VAL A 169 10.82 -55.79 5.04
N PHE A 170 11.86 -56.11 4.28
CA PHE A 170 13.24 -55.73 4.64
C PHE A 170 13.49 -54.20 4.62
N PRO A 171 13.12 -53.46 3.58
CA PRO A 171 13.28 -52.00 3.58
C PRO A 171 12.45 -51.34 4.67
N PHE A 172 11.22 -51.79 4.93
CA PHE A 172 10.39 -51.24 5.98
C PHE A 172 10.96 -51.54 7.38
N LEU A 173 11.47 -52.75 7.61
CA LEU A 173 12.13 -53.09 8.87
C LEU A 173 13.38 -52.27 9.08
N GLY A 174 14.22 -52.12 8.07
CA GLY A 174 15.39 -51.22 8.12
C GLY A 174 15.01 -49.80 8.42
N HIS A 175 14.00 -49.24 7.72
CA HIS A 175 13.49 -47.90 7.98
C HIS A 175 12.96 -47.74 9.41
N ALA A 176 12.22 -48.72 9.93
CA ALA A 176 11.72 -48.70 11.32
C ALA A 176 12.87 -48.71 12.34
N VAL A 177 13.87 -49.56 12.13
CA VAL A 177 15.09 -49.59 12.96
C VAL A 177 15.83 -48.26 12.92
N GLY A 178 16.01 -47.62 11.73
CA GLY A 178 16.65 -46.33 11.58
C GLY A 178 15.88 -45.22 12.31
N SER A 179 14.55 -45.21 12.18
CA SER A 179 13.70 -44.25 12.88
C SER A 179 13.73 -44.43 14.40
N LEU A 180 13.70 -45.67 14.89
CA LEU A 180 13.85 -45.99 16.29
C LEU A 180 15.26 -45.60 16.82
N LEU A 181 16.33 -45.86 16.08
CA LEU A 181 17.68 -45.50 16.44
C LEU A 181 17.82 -43.99 16.69
N LYS A 182 17.20 -43.16 15.82
CA LYS A 182 17.16 -41.71 15.99
C LYS A 182 16.40 -41.29 17.27
N LEU A 183 15.28 -41.94 17.55
CA LEU A 183 14.48 -41.72 18.76
C LEU A 183 15.26 -42.12 20.04
N THR A 184 15.96 -43.22 20.03
CA THR A 184 16.62 -43.78 21.19
C THR A 184 17.92 -43.08 21.56
N MET A 185 18.63 -42.52 20.60
CA MET A 185 19.80 -41.67 20.90
C MET A 185 19.45 -40.50 21.83
N LYS A 186 18.17 -40.13 21.96
CA LYS A 186 17.68 -39.09 22.89
C LYS A 186 16.92 -39.61 24.11
N ARG A 187 16.47 -40.89 24.13
CA ARG A 187 15.72 -41.52 25.23
C ARG A 187 16.32 -42.90 25.53
N SER A 188 16.89 -43.11 26.70
CA SER A 188 17.64 -44.31 27.07
C SER A 188 16.80 -45.61 27.15
N LEU A 189 15.49 -45.60 26.87
CA LEU A 189 14.59 -46.74 27.17
C LEU A 189 14.38 -47.73 26.03
N ASP A 190 14.79 -47.44 24.80
CA ASP A 190 14.37 -48.24 23.64
C ASP A 190 15.46 -49.15 23.03
N TRP A 191 16.61 -49.28 23.67
CA TRP A 191 17.70 -50.16 23.19
C TRP A 191 17.29 -51.61 23.01
N VAL A 192 16.38 -52.12 23.86
CA VAL A 192 15.88 -53.49 23.81
C VAL A 192 15.06 -53.72 22.52
N GLN A 193 14.25 -52.74 22.13
CA GLN A 193 13.44 -52.85 20.91
C GLN A 193 14.33 -52.78 19.66
N ILE A 194 15.35 -51.90 19.65
CA ILE A 194 16.30 -51.83 18.56
C ILE A 194 17.10 -53.10 18.42
N ALA A 195 17.63 -53.61 19.54
CA ALA A 195 18.39 -54.86 19.57
C ALA A 195 17.53 -56.03 19.09
N GLY A 196 16.25 -56.12 19.53
CA GLY A 196 15.30 -57.12 19.09
C GLY A 196 15.01 -57.04 17.57
N ALA A 197 14.73 -55.85 17.05
CA ALA A 197 14.48 -55.63 15.63
C ALA A 197 15.71 -55.93 14.78
N PHE A 198 16.92 -55.53 15.27
CA PHE A 198 18.17 -55.81 14.58
C PHE A 198 18.49 -57.30 14.52
N VAL A 199 18.38 -58.03 15.66
CA VAL A 199 18.55 -59.48 15.70
C VAL A 199 17.54 -60.19 14.75
N THR A 200 16.29 -59.79 14.77
CA THR A 200 15.28 -60.34 13.84
C THR A 200 15.66 -60.12 12.40
N ALA A 201 16.14 -58.93 12.04
CA ALA A 201 16.57 -58.60 10.70
C ALA A 201 17.80 -59.44 10.29
N VAL A 202 18.77 -59.61 11.18
CA VAL A 202 19.98 -60.41 10.88
C VAL A 202 19.62 -61.88 10.70
N VAL A 203 18.79 -62.43 11.56
CA VAL A 203 18.34 -63.85 11.41
C VAL A 203 17.58 -64.04 10.09
N ALA A 204 16.70 -63.14 9.73
CA ALA A 204 15.98 -63.19 8.44
C ALA A 204 16.94 -63.05 7.22
N LEU A 205 17.95 -62.15 7.30
CA LEU A 205 18.98 -61.97 6.28
C LEU A 205 19.83 -63.23 6.10
N VAL A 206 20.22 -63.90 7.17
CA VAL A 206 20.94 -65.16 7.15
C VAL A 206 20.08 -66.23 6.49
N GLY A 207 18.81 -66.34 6.84
CA GLY A 207 17.86 -67.30 6.26
C GLY A 207 17.69 -67.11 4.76
N VAL A 208 17.44 -65.87 4.31
CA VAL A 208 17.32 -65.55 2.86
C VAL A 208 18.62 -65.79 2.12
N SER A 209 19.76 -65.46 2.71
CA SER A 209 21.06 -65.67 2.10
C SER A 209 21.42 -67.15 2.00
N ALA A 210 21.04 -67.94 2.98
CA ALA A 210 21.19 -69.40 2.93
C ALA A 210 20.32 -70.04 1.84
N MET A 211 19.06 -69.63 1.70
CA MET A 211 18.17 -70.05 0.63
C MET A 211 18.72 -69.70 -0.76
N ARG A 212 19.26 -68.51 -0.94
CA ARG A 212 19.90 -68.07 -2.20
C ARG A 212 21.17 -68.87 -2.48
N GLY A 213 21.94 -69.22 -1.47
CA GLY A 213 23.12 -70.05 -1.59
C GLY A 213 22.79 -71.48 -2.04
N MET A 214 21.75 -72.12 -1.43
CA MET A 214 21.26 -73.42 -1.86
C MET A 214 20.77 -73.43 -3.31
N PHE A 215 20.26 -72.31 -3.76
CA PHE A 215 19.87 -72.10 -5.14
C PHE A 215 21.05 -72.18 -6.13
N LEU A 216 22.13 -71.51 -5.84
CA LEU A 216 23.33 -71.53 -6.69
C LEU A 216 24.08 -72.88 -6.68
N GLU A 217 23.82 -73.70 -5.66
CA GLU A 217 24.36 -75.06 -5.59
C GLU A 217 23.69 -76.05 -6.56
N ARG A 218 22.44 -75.77 -7.00
CA ARG A 218 21.74 -76.55 -8.01
C ARG A 218 22.34 -76.24 -9.42
N GLY A 219 23.29 -77.02 -9.83
CA GLY A 219 24.21 -77.01 -10.93
C GLY A 219 23.93 -76.20 -12.22
N HIS A 220 22.68 -76.12 -12.70
CA HIS A 220 22.32 -75.46 -13.95
C HIS A 220 22.50 -73.92 -13.95
N VAL A 221 22.39 -73.25 -12.84
CA VAL A 221 22.48 -71.78 -12.73
C VAL A 221 23.94 -71.34 -12.71
N ARG A 222 24.79 -72.17 -12.19
CA ARG A 222 26.23 -71.90 -12.14
C ARG A 222 26.86 -71.81 -13.54
N GLU A 223 26.43 -72.70 -14.46
CA GLU A 223 26.85 -72.67 -15.86
C GLU A 223 26.26 -71.50 -16.63
N LEU A 224 24.96 -71.18 -16.40
CA LEU A 224 24.27 -70.07 -17.07
C LEU A 224 24.85 -68.68 -16.73
N LEU A 225 25.33 -68.50 -15.50
CA LEU A 225 25.91 -67.20 -15.05
C LEU A 225 27.43 -67.10 -15.24
N GLY A 226 28.11 -68.17 -15.70
CA GLY A 226 29.57 -68.18 -15.92
C GLY A 226 30.38 -67.95 -14.64
N LEU A 227 29.74 -68.15 -13.45
CA LEU A 227 30.34 -67.87 -12.15
C LEU A 227 31.16 -69.04 -11.65
N SER A 228 32.45 -68.91 -11.59
CA SER A 228 33.39 -69.93 -11.00
C SER A 228 33.45 -69.86 -9.46
N MET A 229 32.40 -69.30 -8.80
CA MET A 229 32.40 -69.08 -7.34
C MET A 229 32.04 -70.37 -6.56
N THR A 230 32.70 -70.55 -5.44
CA THR A 230 32.31 -71.61 -4.51
C THR A 230 30.99 -71.29 -3.79
N PRO A 231 30.18 -72.31 -3.40
CA PRO A 231 28.91 -72.05 -2.70
C PRO A 231 29.01 -71.17 -1.48
N PRO A 232 30.02 -71.35 -0.58
CA PRO A 232 30.16 -70.47 0.57
C PRO A 232 30.45 -69.02 0.20
N THR A 233 31.19 -68.75 -0.87
CA THR A 233 31.49 -67.41 -1.37
C THR A 233 30.22 -66.75 -1.92
N ALA A 234 29.41 -67.49 -2.62
CA ALA A 234 28.13 -66.95 -3.13
C ALA A 234 27.15 -66.59 -1.97
N ARG A 235 27.04 -67.42 -0.95
CA ARG A 235 26.23 -67.11 0.26
C ARG A 235 26.71 -65.85 0.95
N ALA A 236 28.06 -65.69 1.09
CA ALA A 236 28.66 -64.52 1.70
C ALA A 236 28.36 -63.23 0.90
N ILE A 237 28.47 -63.27 -0.45
CA ILE A 237 28.18 -62.14 -1.30
C ILE A 237 26.71 -61.70 -1.18
N PHE A 238 25.77 -62.66 -1.20
CA PHE A 238 24.37 -62.32 -1.04
C PHE A 238 24.06 -61.79 0.35
N PHE A 239 24.68 -62.30 1.40
CA PHE A 239 24.53 -61.80 2.74
C PHE A 239 25.02 -60.35 2.80
N VAL A 240 26.20 -60.07 2.29
CA VAL A 240 26.77 -58.69 2.28
C VAL A 240 25.92 -57.72 1.47
N PHE A 241 25.42 -58.15 0.32
CA PHE A 241 24.54 -57.32 -0.52
C PHE A 241 23.23 -56.97 0.22
N ASN A 242 22.55 -57.95 0.82
CA ASN A 242 21.36 -57.69 1.60
C ASN A 242 21.60 -56.88 2.84
N LEU A 243 22.76 -57.07 3.47
CA LEU A 243 23.17 -56.26 4.63
C LEU A 243 23.39 -54.77 4.24
N VAL A 244 24.01 -54.53 3.07
CA VAL A 244 24.19 -53.17 2.56
C VAL A 244 22.83 -52.53 2.29
N LEU A 245 21.87 -53.21 1.65
CA LEU A 245 20.54 -52.68 1.39
C LEU A 245 19.77 -52.43 2.69
N PHE A 246 19.88 -53.33 3.68
CA PHE A 246 19.28 -53.12 4.98
C PHE A 246 19.85 -51.91 5.69
N PHE A 247 21.19 -51.73 5.70
CA PHE A 247 21.79 -50.53 6.31
C PHE A 247 21.46 -49.28 5.53
N ALA A 248 21.32 -49.33 4.20
CA ALA A 248 20.85 -48.20 3.42
C ALA A 248 19.39 -47.80 3.85
N ALA A 249 18.52 -48.79 4.05
CA ALA A 249 17.16 -48.56 4.57
C ALA A 249 17.16 -48.01 6.01
N VAL A 250 18.07 -48.51 6.87
CA VAL A 250 18.29 -47.93 8.23
C VAL A 250 18.74 -46.48 8.15
N LEU A 251 19.67 -46.16 7.28
CA LEU A 251 20.13 -44.79 7.06
C LEU A 251 19.01 -43.89 6.55
N VAL A 252 18.20 -44.35 5.58
CA VAL A 252 17.01 -43.64 5.13
C VAL A 252 16.03 -43.37 6.29
N GLY A 253 15.79 -44.38 7.11
CA GLY A 253 14.95 -44.24 8.31
C GLY A 253 15.51 -43.25 9.33
N TYR A 254 16.80 -43.27 9.56
CA TYR A 254 17.48 -42.31 10.44
C TYR A 254 17.42 -40.88 9.92
N LEU A 255 17.69 -40.67 8.62
CA LEU A 255 17.69 -39.33 7.99
C LEU A 255 16.29 -38.73 7.84
N SER A 256 15.25 -39.57 7.61
CA SER A 256 13.86 -39.16 7.46
C SER A 256 13.08 -39.15 8.78
N GLY A 257 13.57 -39.84 9.83
CA GLY A 257 12.91 -39.95 11.12
C GLY A 257 12.79 -38.64 11.86
N HIS A 258 11.68 -38.42 12.55
CA HIS A 258 11.47 -37.30 13.48
C HIS A 258 11.51 -37.82 14.92
N VAL A 259 12.18 -37.06 15.80
CA VAL A 259 12.33 -37.43 17.22
C VAL A 259 10.96 -37.46 17.94
N ASP A 260 10.03 -36.54 17.53
CA ASP A 260 8.69 -36.43 18.10
C ASP A 260 7.64 -36.20 16.98
N GLY A 261 7.39 -37.21 16.16
CA GLY A 261 6.54 -37.13 14.96
C GLY A 261 5.16 -36.47 15.15
N PRO A 262 4.36 -36.82 16.17
CA PRO A 262 3.07 -36.20 16.45
C PRO A 262 3.19 -34.75 16.89
N LEU A 263 4.13 -34.44 17.82
CA LEU A 263 4.43 -33.10 18.31
C LEU A 263 4.95 -32.21 17.20
N PHE A 264 5.87 -32.69 16.37
CA PHE A 264 6.38 -31.95 15.23
C PHE A 264 5.27 -31.58 14.23
N LYS A 265 4.34 -32.50 13.92
CA LYS A 265 3.18 -32.23 13.05
C LYS A 265 2.31 -31.10 13.62
N THR A 266 2.06 -31.12 14.93
CA THR A 266 1.27 -30.12 15.62
C THR A 266 1.96 -28.74 15.58
N VAL A 267 3.25 -28.69 15.94
CA VAL A 267 4.02 -27.43 15.94
C VAL A 267 4.21 -26.89 14.51
N LYS A 268 4.41 -27.76 13.52
CA LYS A 268 4.45 -27.37 12.10
C LYS A 268 3.14 -26.73 11.65
N LYS A 269 1.98 -27.31 12.05
CA LYS A 269 0.66 -26.73 11.74
C LYS A 269 0.48 -25.38 12.43
N GLN A 270 0.88 -25.23 13.68
CA GLN A 270 0.87 -23.96 14.41
C GLN A 270 1.76 -22.93 13.74
N TYR A 271 2.98 -23.29 13.34
CA TYR A 271 3.92 -22.42 12.63
C TYR A 271 3.32 -21.92 11.31
N GLN A 272 2.72 -22.82 10.50
CA GLN A 272 2.08 -22.43 9.24
C GLN A 272 0.86 -21.51 9.46
N SER A 273 0.08 -21.75 10.52
CA SER A 273 -1.04 -20.89 10.89
C SER A 273 -0.55 -19.50 11.33
N ALA A 274 0.45 -19.44 12.21
CA ALA A 274 1.04 -18.19 12.69
C ALA A 274 1.72 -17.40 11.56
N LEU A 275 2.37 -18.08 10.60
CA LEU A 275 2.96 -17.45 9.42
C LEU A 275 1.88 -16.76 8.56
N ARG A 276 0.78 -17.46 8.27
CA ARG A 276 -0.35 -16.86 7.52
C ARG A 276 -0.99 -15.70 8.27
N GLY A 277 -1.14 -15.82 9.60
CA GLY A 277 -1.63 -14.73 10.44
C GLY A 277 -0.72 -13.49 10.32
N ARG A 278 0.60 -13.67 10.47
CA ARG A 278 1.57 -12.58 10.33
C ARG A 278 1.54 -11.92 8.95
N GLU A 279 1.43 -12.70 7.87
CA GLU A 279 1.34 -12.18 6.50
C GLU A 279 0.06 -11.36 6.29
N LYS A 280 -1.07 -11.84 6.82
CA LYS A 280 -2.36 -11.16 6.73
C LYS A 280 -2.34 -9.83 7.49
N GLU A 281 -2.03 -9.86 8.77
CA GLU A 281 -2.00 -8.65 9.64
C GLU A 281 -0.93 -7.64 9.18
N GLY A 282 0.23 -8.12 8.70
CA GLY A 282 1.24 -7.26 8.09
C GLY A 282 0.73 -6.59 6.80
N GLY A 283 -0.08 -7.28 6.01
CA GLY A 283 -0.74 -6.73 4.82
C GLY A 283 -1.77 -5.67 5.17
N GLU A 284 -2.58 -5.88 6.22
CA GLU A 284 -3.60 -4.94 6.70
C GLU A 284 -2.95 -3.67 7.28
N ALA A 285 -1.89 -3.81 8.09
CA ALA A 285 -1.11 -2.67 8.58
C ALA A 285 -0.47 -1.85 7.44
N ALA A 286 0.05 -2.52 6.41
CA ALA A 286 0.60 -1.84 5.23
C ALA A 286 -0.49 -1.14 4.39
N ALA A 287 -1.71 -1.67 4.34
CA ALA A 287 -2.86 -1.00 3.72
C ALA A 287 -3.26 0.24 4.51
N ALA A 288 -3.40 0.15 5.84
CA ALA A 288 -3.72 1.27 6.70
C ALA A 288 -2.66 2.40 6.63
N ALA A 289 -1.38 2.05 6.47
CA ALA A 289 -0.31 3.03 6.27
C ALA A 289 -0.46 3.79 4.94
N ARG A 290 -0.87 3.11 3.88
CA ARG A 290 -1.15 3.74 2.58
C ARG A 290 -2.36 4.66 2.63
N ASP A 291 -3.42 4.24 3.33
CA ASP A 291 -4.62 5.05 3.51
C ASP A 291 -4.32 6.32 4.31
N LEU A 292 -3.47 6.24 5.34
CA LEU A 292 -3.02 7.43 6.06
C LEU A 292 -2.21 8.37 5.16
N ALA A 293 -1.29 7.85 4.34
CA ALA A 293 -0.52 8.67 3.42
C ALA A 293 -1.41 9.38 2.39
N ALA A 294 -2.46 8.71 1.89
CA ALA A 294 -3.44 9.31 0.99
C ALA A 294 -4.26 10.41 1.70
N ALA A 295 -4.68 10.18 2.95
CA ALA A 295 -5.39 11.18 3.75
C ALA A 295 -4.51 12.40 4.09
N ASP A 296 -3.23 12.19 4.41
CA ASP A 296 -2.27 13.29 4.61
C ASP A 296 -2.11 14.14 3.35
N GLN A 297 -2.05 13.49 2.19
CA GLN A 297 -2.00 14.18 0.89
C GLN A 297 -3.28 14.98 0.61
N GLU A 298 -4.46 14.42 0.89
CA GLU A 298 -5.76 15.09 0.72
C GLU A 298 -5.84 16.37 1.56
N VAL A 299 -5.39 16.31 2.82
CA VAL A 299 -5.30 17.50 3.70
C VAL A 299 -4.38 18.56 3.12
N ALA A 300 -3.19 18.17 2.66
CA ALA A 300 -2.23 19.10 2.05
C ALA A 300 -2.76 19.75 0.77
N GLU A 301 -3.39 18.97 -0.11
CA GLU A 301 -3.98 19.47 -1.37
C GLU A 301 -5.13 20.44 -1.11
N THR A 302 -6.02 20.11 -0.16
CA THR A 302 -7.14 20.99 0.19
C THR A 302 -6.65 22.29 0.79
N ARG A 303 -5.63 22.24 1.65
CA ARG A 303 -4.96 23.40 2.20
C ARG A 303 -4.36 24.28 1.09
N GLN A 304 -3.63 23.69 0.18
CA GLN A 304 -3.00 24.40 -0.94
C GLN A 304 -4.05 25.03 -1.86
N ARG A 305 -5.14 24.32 -2.14
CA ARG A 305 -6.25 24.82 -2.97
C ARG A 305 -6.87 26.06 -2.34
N ARG A 306 -7.17 26.04 -1.03
CA ARG A 306 -7.73 27.18 -0.32
C ARG A 306 -6.79 28.39 -0.36
N ALA A 307 -5.49 28.20 -0.06
CA ALA A 307 -4.50 29.26 -0.11
C ALA A 307 -4.36 29.88 -1.52
N LYS A 308 -4.36 29.05 -2.57
CA LYS A 308 -4.29 29.52 -3.95
C LYS A 308 -5.51 30.35 -4.34
N ARG A 309 -6.72 29.89 -3.96
CA ARG A 309 -7.96 30.62 -4.25
C ARG A 309 -8.03 31.95 -3.52
N PHE A 310 -7.65 31.99 -2.26
CA PHE A 310 -7.54 33.25 -1.51
C PHE A 310 -6.61 34.27 -2.17
N ARG A 311 -5.40 33.84 -2.58
CA ARG A 311 -4.45 34.71 -3.28
C ARG A 311 -5.04 35.27 -4.59
N VAL A 312 -5.76 34.47 -5.35
CA VAL A 312 -6.42 34.95 -6.58
C VAL A 312 -7.48 36.00 -6.27
N ALA A 313 -8.34 35.76 -5.26
CA ALA A 313 -9.34 36.75 -4.85
C ALA A 313 -8.70 38.05 -4.34
N GLN A 314 -7.67 37.94 -3.50
CA GLN A 314 -6.91 39.10 -3.01
C GLN A 314 -6.25 39.90 -4.13
N GLN A 315 -5.59 39.24 -5.08
CA GLN A 315 -4.99 39.91 -6.25
C GLN A 315 -6.05 40.57 -7.11
N THR A 316 -7.19 39.95 -7.30
CA THR A 316 -8.30 40.56 -8.04
C THR A 316 -8.83 41.81 -7.35
N ALA A 317 -8.98 41.78 -6.02
CA ALA A 317 -9.40 42.93 -5.24
C ALA A 317 -8.40 44.10 -5.34
N MET A 318 -7.10 43.81 -5.21
CA MET A 318 -6.05 44.82 -5.37
C MET A 318 -6.01 45.39 -6.78
N PHE A 319 -6.18 44.58 -7.80
CA PHE A 319 -6.25 45.00 -9.19
C PHE A 319 -7.43 45.96 -9.45
N ILE A 320 -8.62 45.67 -8.91
CA ILE A 320 -9.78 46.57 -9.04
C ILE A 320 -9.48 47.92 -8.40
N LYS A 321 -8.89 47.93 -7.20
CA LYS A 321 -8.48 49.16 -6.51
C LYS A 321 -7.51 49.95 -7.37
N GLU A 322 -6.40 49.37 -7.82
CA GLU A 322 -5.38 50.04 -8.63
C GLU A 322 -5.96 50.58 -9.95
N LYS A 323 -6.84 49.79 -10.60
CA LYS A 323 -7.54 50.21 -11.82
C LYS A 323 -8.46 51.41 -11.58
N ASN A 324 -9.15 51.46 -10.43
CA ASN A 324 -9.93 52.63 -10.05
C ASN A 324 -9.10 53.86 -9.89
N ASP A 325 -7.98 53.80 -9.13
CA ASP A 325 -7.08 54.90 -8.88
C ASP A 325 -6.50 55.44 -10.22
N TRP A 326 -6.15 54.53 -11.12
CA TRP A 326 -5.67 54.87 -12.46
C TRP A 326 -6.77 55.55 -13.31
N PHE A 327 -8.00 55.06 -13.31
CA PHE A 327 -9.13 55.63 -14.04
C PHE A 327 -9.46 57.06 -13.57
N ILE A 328 -9.43 57.31 -12.27
CA ILE A 328 -9.60 58.66 -11.73
C ILE A 328 -8.49 59.60 -12.24
N SER A 329 -7.27 59.13 -12.29
CA SER A 329 -6.14 59.91 -12.86
C SER A 329 -6.37 60.21 -14.32
N VAL A 330 -6.75 59.24 -15.14
CA VAL A 330 -7.07 59.40 -16.57
C VAL A 330 -8.23 60.39 -16.78
N TYR A 331 -9.26 60.31 -15.96
CA TYR A 331 -10.38 61.25 -16.00
C TYR A 331 -9.93 62.70 -15.73
N ARG A 332 -9.17 62.92 -14.64
CA ARG A 332 -8.64 64.22 -14.26
C ARG A 332 -7.77 64.82 -15.36
N GLU A 333 -6.84 64.06 -15.91
CA GLU A 333 -5.93 64.49 -16.98
C GLU A 333 -6.73 64.84 -18.26
N ALA A 334 -7.63 63.99 -18.68
CA ALA A 334 -8.45 64.23 -19.87
C ALA A 334 -9.37 65.49 -19.72
N ASN A 335 -9.89 65.67 -18.50
CA ASN A 335 -10.70 66.83 -18.17
C ASN A 335 -9.91 68.13 -18.19
N GLN A 336 -8.72 68.16 -17.54
CA GLN A 336 -7.82 69.30 -17.51
C GLN A 336 -7.35 69.69 -18.92
N THR A 337 -6.95 68.71 -19.73
CA THR A 337 -6.55 68.92 -21.14
C THR A 337 -7.66 69.51 -21.96
N ALA A 338 -8.90 69.07 -21.72
CA ALA A 338 -10.06 69.59 -22.49
C ALA A 338 -10.52 70.99 -22.11
N ARG A 339 -10.08 71.52 -20.95
CA ARG A 339 -10.48 72.88 -20.47
C ARG A 339 -9.83 74.03 -21.21
N ALA A 340 -8.82 73.79 -22.07
CA ALA A 340 -8.23 74.80 -22.98
C ALA A 340 -7.96 76.14 -22.30
N GLY A 341 -7.26 76.19 -21.17
CA GLY A 341 -6.88 77.36 -20.45
C GLY A 341 -7.85 77.86 -19.36
N SER A 342 -8.97 77.15 -19.14
CA SER A 342 -9.81 77.37 -17.96
C SER A 342 -9.15 76.86 -16.71
N PRO A 343 -9.39 77.47 -15.52
CA PRO A 343 -8.74 77.05 -14.27
C PRO A 343 -9.07 75.59 -13.92
N THR A 344 -8.08 74.91 -13.33
CA THR A 344 -8.22 73.56 -12.81
C THR A 344 -9.25 73.54 -11.68
N PRO A 345 -10.24 72.62 -11.63
CA PRO A 345 -11.19 72.51 -10.53
C PRO A 345 -10.50 72.28 -9.20
N VAL A 346 -10.97 72.91 -8.14
CA VAL A 346 -10.43 72.73 -6.79
C VAL A 346 -10.54 71.25 -6.37
N CYS A 347 -11.58 70.53 -6.78
CA CYS A 347 -11.74 69.11 -6.48
C CYS A 347 -10.62 68.24 -7.01
N PHE A 348 -9.89 68.64 -8.06
CA PHE A 348 -8.75 67.86 -8.59
C PHE A 348 -7.47 68.04 -7.79
N THR A 349 -7.43 69.02 -6.86
CA THR A 349 -6.33 69.13 -5.89
C THR A 349 -6.53 68.21 -4.68
N LEU A 350 -7.73 67.65 -4.53
CA LEU A 350 -8.00 66.67 -3.49
C LEU A 350 -7.29 65.35 -3.79
N PRO A 351 -6.91 64.56 -2.77
CA PRO A 351 -6.42 63.22 -2.95
C PRO A 351 -7.41 62.40 -3.82
N ILE A 352 -6.87 61.42 -4.57
CA ILE A 352 -7.73 60.48 -5.30
C ILE A 352 -8.61 59.72 -4.33
N MET A 353 -9.91 59.61 -4.64
CA MET A 353 -10.83 58.84 -3.87
C MET A 353 -10.51 57.37 -4.03
N VAL A 354 -10.07 56.71 -2.92
CA VAL A 354 -9.61 55.30 -2.94
C VAL A 354 -10.79 54.40 -2.63
N ALA A 355 -11.04 53.42 -3.49
CA ALA A 355 -12.02 52.39 -3.23
C ALA A 355 -11.63 51.57 -2.00
N LYS A 356 -12.58 51.32 -1.09
CA LYS A 356 -12.34 50.58 0.14
C LYS A 356 -12.26 49.08 -0.14
N VAL A 357 -11.07 48.50 0.01
CA VAL A 357 -10.87 47.08 -0.08
C VAL A 357 -11.47 46.39 1.14
N PRO A 358 -12.27 45.31 0.98
CA PRO A 358 -12.81 44.55 2.09
C PRO A 358 -11.72 44.02 3.03
N ASP A 359 -11.94 44.10 4.35
CA ASP A 359 -10.95 43.74 5.38
C ASP A 359 -10.44 42.30 5.27
N VAL A 360 -11.28 41.37 4.74
CA VAL A 360 -10.91 39.97 4.51
C VAL A 360 -9.67 39.82 3.58
N PHE A 361 -9.44 40.78 2.68
CA PHE A 361 -8.28 40.76 1.76
C PHE A 361 -7.07 41.51 2.30
N LEU A 362 -7.22 42.21 3.41
CA LEU A 362 -6.15 42.94 4.08
C LEU A 362 -5.47 42.14 5.18
N SER A 363 -6.13 41.04 5.65
CA SER A 363 -5.63 40.11 6.65
C SER A 363 -4.98 38.89 6.02
N GLU A 364 -4.16 38.19 6.81
CA GLU A 364 -3.68 36.86 6.43
C GLU A 364 -4.82 35.82 6.47
N LEU A 365 -4.69 34.77 5.64
CA LEU A 365 -5.65 33.71 5.59
C LEU A 365 -5.63 32.92 6.90
N GLU A 366 -6.68 33.02 7.70
CA GLU A 366 -6.85 32.24 8.91
C GLU A 366 -7.15 30.76 8.58
N TRP A 367 -6.47 29.88 9.30
CA TRP A 367 -6.71 28.43 9.19
C TRP A 367 -7.63 28.00 10.33
N PRO A 368 -8.65 27.14 10.04
CA PRO A 368 -9.42 26.51 11.10
C PRO A 368 -8.47 25.77 12.05
N SER A 369 -8.64 25.98 13.35
CA SER A 369 -7.87 25.21 14.33
C SER A 369 -8.23 23.74 14.22
N GLU A 370 -7.28 22.83 14.49
CA GLU A 370 -7.51 21.38 14.48
C GLU A 370 -8.64 20.95 15.46
N ALA A 371 -9.04 21.83 16.35
CA ALA A 371 -10.10 21.63 17.34
C ALA A 371 -11.51 22.00 16.83
N GLU A 372 -11.65 22.69 15.70
CA GLU A 372 -12.98 22.98 15.12
C GLU A 372 -13.56 21.73 14.48
N SER A 373 -14.27 20.94 15.28
CA SER A 373 -15.06 19.78 14.84
C SER A 373 -16.11 20.21 13.81
N PRO A 374 -16.40 19.42 12.77
CA PRO A 374 -17.40 19.73 11.74
C PRO A 374 -18.82 20.02 12.29
N ALA A 375 -19.09 19.68 13.53
CA ALA A 375 -20.36 20.03 14.21
C ALA A 375 -20.54 21.53 14.46
N GLN A 376 -19.46 22.33 14.55
CA GLN A 376 -19.54 23.77 14.77
C GLN A 376 -19.57 24.61 13.49
N ALA A 377 -19.14 24.05 12.36
CA ALA A 377 -19.17 24.73 11.06
C ALA A 377 -20.59 24.90 10.48
N GLN A 378 -21.61 24.26 11.04
CA GLN A 378 -23.00 24.36 10.59
C GLN A 378 -23.82 25.49 11.26
N THR A 379 -23.28 26.13 12.28
CA THR A 379 -23.95 27.29 12.93
C THR A 379 -23.36 28.60 12.40
N VAL A 380 -23.54 28.88 11.11
CA VAL A 380 -23.42 30.25 10.58
C VAL A 380 -24.73 30.95 10.92
N PRO A 381 -24.71 32.09 11.66
CA PRO A 381 -25.92 32.86 11.92
C PRO A 381 -26.52 33.33 10.60
N SER A 382 -27.80 33.03 10.39
CA SER A 382 -28.58 33.47 9.24
C SER A 382 -28.97 34.98 9.30
N GLU A 383 -28.11 35.80 9.90
CA GLU A 383 -28.31 37.23 10.04
C GLU A 383 -27.32 38.04 9.19
N VAL A 384 -27.45 37.96 7.89
CA VAL A 384 -27.20 39.11 7.01
C VAL A 384 -28.31 39.13 5.97
N ARG A 385 -29.48 39.60 6.40
CA ARG A 385 -30.47 40.19 5.50
C ARG A 385 -30.09 41.65 5.29
N VAL A 386 -29.82 42.00 4.06
CA VAL A 386 -29.77 43.38 3.54
C VAL A 386 -31.12 44.00 3.60
#